data_650d9dfc3777a61879e707313b492e3d
#
_entry.id   650d9dfc3777a61879e707313b492e3d
#
_cell.length_a   1.000
_cell.length_b   1.000
_cell.length_c   1.000
_cell.angle_alpha   90.00
_cell.angle_beta   90.00
_cell.angle_gamma   90.00
#
_symmetry.space_group_name_H-M   'P 1'
#
loop_
_entity.id
_entity.type
_entity.pdbx_description
1 polymer ?
#
loop_
_entity_poly.entity_id
_entity_poly.type
_entity_poly.pdbx_seq_one_letter_code
_entity_poly.pdbx_strand_id
1 'polypeptide(L)'
;MYQRCFDSAAETIFEQDKTPRFSRFVISDDPNWESGHHMHDNETELIYVKKGIARLIIDSSLYVAHADDIVVVERGRLHAVASDSNSPATTYTCALYGFCFPGWEENQLLQSHSCPVVSVVQGKEVIKSIFNELSVLLPQGKNVLASSVYDAFAYTLTALYYENFKKRLSF
;
A
#
# COMPACT_ATOMS: atom_id res chain seq x y z
N MET A 1 39.95 -0.42 -5.92
CA MET A 1 38.74 -0.34 -5.05
C MET A 1 38.04 0.97 -5.43
N TYR A 2 36.87 0.92 -6.07
CA TYR A 2 36.10 2.14 -6.41
C TYR A 2 35.10 2.39 -5.30
N GLN A 3 35.31 3.43 -4.52
CA GLN A 3 34.32 3.93 -3.56
C GLN A 3 33.38 4.87 -4.31
N ARG A 4 32.08 4.55 -4.35
CA ARG A 4 31.05 5.46 -4.81
C ARG A 4 30.40 6.12 -3.60
N CYS A 5 30.48 7.44 -3.52
CA CYS A 5 29.76 8.23 -2.52
C CYS A 5 28.48 8.79 -3.20
N PHE A 6 27.36 8.62 -2.53
CA PHE A 6 26.08 9.21 -2.97
C PHE A 6 25.73 10.26 -1.93
N ASP A 7 25.66 11.53 -2.34
CA ASP A 7 25.13 12.58 -1.49
C ASP A 7 23.63 12.42 -1.40
N SER A 8 23.13 12.15 -0.22
CA SER A 8 21.71 12.02 0.07
C SER A 8 21.15 13.33 0.66
N ALA A 9 21.20 14.42 -0.08
CA ALA A 9 20.32 15.57 0.18
C ALA A 9 18.94 15.27 -0.42
N ALA A 10 18.31 14.17 0.03
CA ALA A 10 16.95 13.86 -0.40
C ALA A 10 16.01 14.79 0.34
N GLU A 11 15.38 15.71 -0.40
CA GLU A 11 14.23 16.44 0.09
C GLU A 11 13.12 15.43 0.45
N THR A 12 12.45 15.63 1.57
CA THR A 12 11.28 14.82 1.91
C THR A 12 10.21 15.03 0.85
N ILE A 13 9.56 13.95 0.43
CA ILE A 13 8.42 14.00 -0.49
C ILE A 13 7.11 14.34 0.22
N PHE A 14 7.12 14.39 1.55
CA PHE A 14 5.97 14.70 2.38
C PHE A 14 6.03 16.13 2.91
N GLU A 15 4.88 16.71 3.21
CA GLU A 15 4.81 17.94 3.95
C GLU A 15 5.47 17.81 5.33
N GLN A 16 5.90 18.94 5.90
CA GLN A 16 6.57 18.95 7.19
C GLN A 16 5.70 18.28 8.27
N ASP A 17 6.31 17.38 9.04
CA ASP A 17 5.67 16.61 10.13
C ASP A 17 4.50 15.68 9.70
N LYS A 18 4.30 15.51 8.39
CA LYS A 18 3.25 14.66 7.79
C LYS A 18 3.85 13.42 7.14
N THR A 19 4.36 12.50 7.94
CA THR A 19 4.94 11.25 7.45
C THR A 19 4.02 10.07 7.72
N PRO A 20 3.94 9.07 6.82
CA PRO A 20 3.03 7.95 6.98
C PRO A 20 3.35 7.14 8.23
N ARG A 21 2.30 6.79 8.93
CA ARG A 21 2.30 5.90 10.08
C ARG A 21 1.51 4.64 9.76
N PHE A 22 1.94 3.57 10.36
CA PHE A 22 1.31 2.27 10.21
C PHE A 22 0.16 2.10 11.22
N SER A 23 -1.01 1.70 10.75
CA SER A 23 -2.17 1.41 11.59
C SER A 23 -2.35 -0.08 11.81
N ARG A 24 -2.52 -0.83 10.73
CA ARG A 24 -2.75 -2.27 10.78
C ARG A 24 -2.22 -2.99 9.55
N PHE A 25 -2.11 -4.29 9.68
CA PHE A 25 -1.79 -5.20 8.59
C PHE A 25 -2.72 -6.41 8.64
N VAL A 26 -3.18 -6.84 7.48
CA VAL A 26 -4.05 -8.01 7.36
C VAL A 26 -3.47 -8.94 6.29
N ILE A 27 -3.46 -10.23 6.59
CA ILE A 27 -3.17 -11.30 5.62
C ILE A 27 -4.48 -12.00 5.33
N SER A 28 -4.83 -12.10 4.05
CA SER A 28 -5.99 -12.85 3.57
C SER A 28 -5.51 -13.92 2.60
N ASP A 29 -5.53 -15.18 3.01
CA ASP A 29 -4.96 -16.33 2.30
C ASP A 29 -5.87 -17.56 2.24
N ASP A 30 -7.07 -17.52 2.85
CA ASP A 30 -8.10 -18.54 2.62
C ASP A 30 -8.55 -18.47 1.16
N PRO A 31 -8.70 -19.60 0.45
CA PRO A 31 -9.09 -19.58 -0.96
C PRO A 31 -10.43 -18.90 -1.27
N ASN A 32 -11.33 -18.85 -0.30
CA ASN A 32 -12.68 -18.28 -0.43
C ASN A 32 -12.88 -17.03 0.44
N TRP A 33 -11.81 -16.37 0.84
CA TRP A 33 -11.95 -15.19 1.69
C TRP A 33 -12.64 -14.04 0.97
N GLU A 34 -13.45 -13.33 1.70
CA GLU A 34 -14.04 -12.07 1.27
C GLU A 34 -14.17 -11.11 2.45
N SER A 35 -14.04 -9.82 2.21
CA SER A 35 -14.42 -8.78 3.16
C SER A 35 -15.82 -8.31 2.83
N GLY A 36 -16.65 -8.08 3.85
CA GLY A 36 -17.89 -7.34 3.67
C GLY A 36 -17.63 -5.89 3.23
N HIS A 37 -18.69 -5.21 2.74
CA HIS A 37 -18.59 -3.78 2.44
C HIS A 37 -18.27 -2.99 3.72
N HIS A 38 -17.23 -2.19 3.68
CA HIS A 38 -16.78 -1.35 4.78
C HIS A 38 -16.05 -0.11 4.26
N MET A 39 -15.75 0.81 5.15
CA MET A 39 -15.11 2.09 4.85
C MET A 39 -14.21 2.50 6.04
N HIS A 40 -13.14 3.21 5.77
CA HIS A 40 -12.24 3.77 6.79
C HIS A 40 -12.22 5.29 6.68
N ASP A 41 -12.51 5.99 7.79
CA ASP A 41 -12.63 7.45 7.78
C ASP A 41 -11.29 8.17 7.67
N ASN A 42 -10.22 7.59 8.24
CA ASN A 42 -8.92 8.25 8.40
C ASN A 42 -7.73 7.48 7.84
N GLU A 43 -7.95 6.32 7.25
CA GLU A 43 -6.88 5.44 6.77
C GLU A 43 -6.99 5.23 5.27
N THR A 44 -5.84 5.11 4.62
CA THR A 44 -5.73 4.63 3.26
C THR A 44 -5.09 3.26 3.26
N GLU A 45 -5.68 2.32 2.53
CA GLU A 45 -5.16 0.96 2.42
C GLU A 45 -4.36 0.77 1.15
N LEU A 46 -3.21 0.10 1.30
CA LEU A 46 -2.44 -0.50 0.24
C LEU A 46 -2.64 -2.01 0.28
N ILE A 47 -3.34 -2.56 -0.70
CA ILE A 47 -3.60 -4.00 -0.82
C ILE A 47 -2.66 -4.57 -1.88
N TYR A 48 -1.63 -5.28 -1.45
CA TYR A 48 -0.71 -5.99 -2.34
C TYR A 48 -1.23 -7.39 -2.64
N VAL A 49 -1.41 -7.70 -3.91
CA VAL A 49 -1.78 -9.05 -4.35
C VAL A 49 -0.50 -9.89 -4.48
N LYS A 50 -0.23 -10.71 -3.49
CA LYS A 50 0.94 -11.60 -3.47
C LYS A 50 0.83 -12.73 -4.48
N LYS A 51 -0.39 -13.24 -4.67
CA LYS A 51 -0.69 -14.42 -5.51
C LYS A 51 -2.14 -14.36 -5.98
N GLY A 52 -2.41 -14.94 -7.15
CA GLY A 52 -3.77 -15.12 -7.67
C GLY A 52 -4.40 -13.81 -8.16
N ILE A 53 -5.72 -13.75 -8.06
CA ILE A 53 -6.54 -12.63 -8.54
C ILE A 53 -7.45 -12.18 -7.41
N ALA A 54 -7.40 -10.88 -7.09
CA ALA A 54 -8.34 -10.23 -6.18
C ALA A 54 -9.38 -9.44 -6.97
N ARG A 55 -10.65 -9.56 -6.58
CA ARG A 55 -11.78 -8.78 -7.11
C ARG A 55 -12.18 -7.76 -6.08
N LEU A 56 -12.35 -6.52 -6.52
CA LEU A 56 -12.68 -5.42 -5.61
C LEU A 56 -13.89 -4.66 -6.14
N ILE A 57 -14.72 -4.21 -5.24
CA ILE A 57 -15.74 -3.20 -5.52
C ILE A 57 -15.35 -1.97 -4.71
N ILE A 58 -15.13 -0.85 -5.38
CA ILE A 58 -14.84 0.44 -4.73
C ILE A 58 -15.84 1.45 -5.27
N ASP A 59 -16.68 2.02 -4.40
CA ASP A 59 -17.78 2.94 -4.74
C ASP A 59 -18.60 2.48 -5.96
N SER A 60 -19.07 1.25 -5.94
CA SER A 60 -19.87 0.64 -7.02
C SER A 60 -19.12 0.32 -8.32
N SER A 61 -17.83 0.55 -8.40
CA SER A 61 -17.00 0.17 -9.55
C SER A 61 -16.24 -1.12 -9.26
N LEU A 62 -16.27 -2.04 -10.24
CA LEU A 62 -15.56 -3.33 -10.15
C LEU A 62 -14.13 -3.19 -10.66
N TYR A 63 -13.19 -3.69 -9.91
CA TYR A 63 -11.76 -3.76 -10.27
C TYR A 63 -11.25 -5.19 -10.13
N VAL A 64 -10.24 -5.52 -10.91
CA VAL A 64 -9.53 -6.80 -10.86
C VAL A 64 -8.05 -6.50 -10.72
N ALA A 65 -7.42 -7.10 -9.72
CA ALA A 65 -5.99 -6.98 -9.47
C ALA A 65 -5.32 -8.36 -9.51
N HIS A 66 -4.19 -8.41 -10.17
CA HIS A 66 -3.40 -9.63 -10.37
C HIS A 66 -2.19 -9.66 -9.43
N ALA A 67 -1.53 -10.80 -9.38
CA ALA A 67 -0.28 -10.92 -8.63
C ALA A 67 0.71 -9.81 -8.99
N ASP A 68 1.32 -9.21 -7.97
CA ASP A 68 2.23 -8.07 -8.01
C ASP A 68 1.57 -6.70 -8.28
N ASP A 69 0.24 -6.62 -8.35
CA ASP A 69 -0.45 -5.34 -8.31
C ASP A 69 -0.61 -4.83 -6.86
N ILE A 70 -0.67 -3.51 -6.72
CA ILE A 70 -1.13 -2.82 -5.51
C ILE A 70 -2.45 -2.15 -5.83
N VAL A 71 -3.44 -2.36 -4.96
CA VAL A 71 -4.68 -1.59 -4.99
C VAL A 71 -4.65 -0.57 -3.88
N VAL A 72 -5.00 0.65 -4.20
CA VAL A 72 -5.16 1.73 -3.23
C VAL A 72 -6.64 1.95 -2.97
N VAL A 73 -7.02 1.85 -1.70
CA VAL A 73 -8.35 2.23 -1.24
C VAL A 73 -8.19 3.43 -0.31
N GLU A 74 -8.58 4.58 -0.79
CA GLU A 74 -8.47 5.83 -0.02
C GLU A 74 -9.50 5.91 1.09
N ARG A 75 -9.21 6.72 2.09
CA ARG A 75 -10.15 7.06 3.17
C ARG A 75 -11.52 7.45 2.60
N GLY A 76 -12.58 7.10 3.29
CA GLY A 76 -13.95 7.46 2.91
C GLY A 76 -14.52 6.67 1.72
N ARG A 77 -13.78 5.72 1.13
CA ARG A 77 -14.27 4.91 0.00
C ARG A 77 -14.91 3.62 0.52
N LEU A 78 -16.19 3.43 0.17
CA LEU A 78 -16.88 2.17 0.47
C LEU A 78 -16.31 1.07 -0.42
N HIS A 79 -15.84 -0.01 0.18
CA HIS A 79 -15.21 -1.08 -0.59
C HIS A 79 -15.45 -2.48 -0.01
N ALA A 80 -15.29 -3.46 -0.87
CA ALA A 80 -15.24 -4.88 -0.55
C ALA A 80 -14.18 -5.55 -1.42
N VAL A 81 -13.53 -6.57 -0.88
CA VAL A 81 -12.48 -7.33 -1.57
C VAL A 81 -12.76 -8.81 -1.42
N ALA A 82 -12.57 -9.57 -2.47
CA ALA A 82 -12.76 -11.02 -2.48
C ALA A 82 -11.67 -11.75 -3.29
N SER A 83 -11.40 -12.97 -2.90
CA SER A 83 -10.58 -13.90 -3.67
C SER A 83 -11.34 -14.37 -4.91
N ASP A 84 -10.66 -14.50 -6.05
CA ASP A 84 -11.24 -15.13 -7.24
C ASP A 84 -11.29 -16.66 -7.07
N SER A 85 -12.45 -17.26 -7.31
CA SER A 85 -12.65 -18.70 -7.12
C SER A 85 -11.82 -19.58 -8.06
N ASN A 86 -11.46 -19.09 -9.24
CA ASN A 86 -10.66 -19.81 -10.24
C ASN A 86 -9.16 -19.60 -10.07
N SER A 87 -8.77 -18.50 -9.41
CA SER A 87 -7.37 -18.14 -9.13
C SER A 87 -7.25 -17.53 -7.75
N PRO A 88 -7.32 -18.36 -6.68
CA PRO A 88 -7.38 -17.88 -5.31
C PRO A 88 -6.26 -16.92 -4.96
N ALA A 89 -6.67 -15.76 -4.43
CA ALA A 89 -5.76 -14.69 -4.06
C ALA A 89 -5.18 -14.87 -2.66
N THR A 90 -3.91 -14.51 -2.52
CA THR A 90 -3.32 -14.15 -1.24
C THR A 90 -3.02 -12.65 -1.29
N THR A 91 -3.56 -11.89 -0.35
CA THR A 91 -3.32 -10.46 -0.25
C THR A 91 -2.71 -10.06 1.08
N TYR A 92 -1.91 -9.01 1.04
CA TYR A 92 -1.38 -8.31 2.21
C TYR A 92 -1.91 -6.88 2.18
N THR A 93 -2.69 -6.52 3.18
CA THR A 93 -3.27 -5.18 3.32
C THR A 93 -2.53 -4.41 4.40
N CYS A 94 -2.03 -3.23 4.06
CA CYS A 94 -1.38 -2.30 4.96
C CYS A 94 -2.22 -1.02 5.05
N ALA A 95 -2.74 -0.70 6.22
CA ALA A 95 -3.47 0.55 6.46
C ALA A 95 -2.52 1.62 7.00
N LEU A 96 -2.56 2.81 6.41
CA LEU A 96 -1.65 3.93 6.63
C LEU A 96 -2.42 5.21 6.91
N TYR A 97 -1.83 6.10 7.73
CA TYR A 97 -2.41 7.41 8.05
C TYR A 97 -1.34 8.46 8.36
N GLY A 98 -1.74 9.72 8.49
CA GLY A 98 -0.91 10.82 9.01
C GLY A 98 0.10 11.37 7.99
N PHE A 99 -0.07 11.11 6.70
CA PHE A 99 0.82 11.61 5.66
C PHE A 99 0.12 12.61 4.74
N CYS A 100 0.91 13.48 4.14
CA CYS A 100 0.45 14.44 3.14
C CYS A 100 1.57 14.71 2.14
N PHE A 101 1.26 14.61 0.85
CA PHE A 101 2.15 15.12 -0.19
C PHE A 101 1.87 16.61 -0.44
N PRO A 102 2.86 17.42 -0.82
CA PRO A 102 2.65 18.82 -1.12
C PRO A 102 1.53 19.05 -2.16
N GLY A 103 0.48 19.76 -1.74
CA GLY A 103 -0.68 20.07 -2.59
C GLY A 103 -1.72 18.94 -2.72
N TRP A 104 -1.63 17.88 -1.93
CA TRP A 104 -2.61 16.79 -1.86
C TRP A 104 -3.41 16.87 -0.56
N GLU A 105 -4.51 16.15 -0.48
CA GLU A 105 -5.22 15.99 0.79
C GLU A 105 -4.46 15.02 1.73
N GLU A 106 -4.67 15.17 3.02
CA GLU A 106 -4.12 14.25 4.02
C GLU A 106 -4.60 12.82 3.79
N ASN A 107 -3.67 11.88 3.84
CA ASN A 107 -3.89 10.45 3.55
C ASN A 107 -4.34 10.14 2.12
N GLN A 108 -4.10 11.04 1.18
CA GLN A 108 -4.39 10.81 -0.23
C GLN A 108 -3.21 10.18 -0.95
N LEU A 109 -3.46 9.11 -1.71
CA LEU A 109 -2.49 8.42 -2.57
C LEU A 109 -2.88 8.41 -4.05
N LEU A 110 -4.12 8.75 -4.38
CA LEU A 110 -4.63 8.80 -5.74
C LEU A 110 -5.10 10.22 -6.08
N GLN A 111 -4.80 10.67 -7.27
CA GLN A 111 -5.51 11.83 -7.83
C GLN A 111 -6.90 11.44 -8.28
N SER A 112 -7.82 12.41 -8.27
CA SER A 112 -9.19 12.22 -8.72
C SER A 112 -9.25 11.48 -10.07
N HIS A 113 -10.12 10.49 -10.17
CA HIS A 113 -10.33 9.66 -11.36
C HIS A 113 -9.17 8.73 -11.76
N SER A 114 -8.14 8.59 -10.95
CA SER A 114 -7.08 7.62 -11.19
C SER A 114 -7.55 6.18 -10.94
N CYS A 115 -7.03 5.24 -11.73
CA CYS A 115 -7.27 3.82 -11.49
C CYS A 115 -6.66 3.41 -10.15
N PRO A 116 -7.41 2.80 -9.24
CA PRO A 116 -6.89 2.37 -7.94
C PRO A 116 -5.94 1.17 -8.04
N VAL A 117 -5.95 0.43 -9.16
CA VAL A 117 -5.06 -0.71 -9.39
C VAL A 117 -3.79 -0.25 -10.08
N VAL A 118 -2.66 -0.44 -9.41
CA VAL A 118 -1.33 -0.01 -9.87
C VAL A 118 -0.40 -1.22 -9.97
N SER A 119 0.01 -1.56 -11.19
CA SER A 119 1.06 -2.54 -11.40
C SER A 119 2.40 -1.95 -11.02
N VAL A 120 3.11 -2.59 -10.11
CA VAL A 120 4.41 -2.10 -9.62
C VAL A 120 5.49 -2.45 -10.62
N VAL A 121 6.16 -1.42 -11.14
CA VAL A 121 7.28 -1.58 -12.06
C VAL A 121 8.61 -1.31 -11.35
N GLN A 122 8.67 -0.24 -10.58
CA GLN A 122 9.89 0.21 -9.92
C GLN A 122 9.88 -0.16 -8.43
N GLY A 123 10.99 -0.68 -7.93
CA GLY A 123 11.10 -1.09 -6.52
C GLY A 123 10.27 -2.33 -6.15
N LYS A 124 9.83 -3.13 -7.12
CA LYS A 124 8.98 -4.31 -6.92
C LYS A 124 9.52 -5.25 -5.86
N GLU A 125 10.80 -5.60 -5.94
CA GLU A 125 11.42 -6.53 -4.97
C GLU A 125 11.53 -5.93 -3.57
N VAL A 126 11.71 -4.61 -3.45
CA VAL A 126 11.69 -3.92 -2.15
C VAL A 126 10.28 -3.96 -1.55
N ILE A 127 9.26 -3.66 -2.34
CA ILE A 127 7.85 -3.73 -1.91
C ILE A 127 7.49 -5.14 -1.45
N LYS A 128 7.84 -6.16 -2.22
CA LYS A 128 7.65 -7.57 -1.83
C LYS A 128 8.34 -7.92 -0.52
N SER A 129 9.60 -7.49 -0.36
CA SER A 129 10.35 -7.72 0.87
C SER A 129 9.68 -7.06 2.06
N ILE A 130 9.23 -5.82 1.93
CA ILE A 130 8.53 -5.10 3.00
C ILE A 130 7.28 -5.86 3.45
N PHE A 131 6.42 -6.26 2.51
CA PHE A 131 5.21 -7.00 2.84
C PHE A 131 5.51 -8.38 3.46
N ASN A 132 6.54 -9.08 2.98
CA ASN A 132 6.97 -10.34 3.57
C ASN A 132 7.50 -10.14 5.00
N GLU A 133 8.35 -9.14 5.24
CA GLU A 133 8.86 -8.83 6.59
C GLU A 133 7.73 -8.44 7.55
N LEU A 134 6.78 -7.64 7.11
CA LEU A 134 5.59 -7.32 7.91
C LEU A 134 4.83 -8.59 8.31
N SER A 135 4.70 -9.56 7.42
CA SER A 135 4.01 -10.83 7.68
C SER A 135 4.72 -11.71 8.73
N VAL A 136 6.03 -11.55 8.88
CA VAL A 136 6.85 -12.25 9.88
C VAL A 136 6.86 -11.52 11.21
N LEU A 137 6.96 -10.19 11.20
CA LEU A 137 7.10 -9.37 12.41
C LEU A 137 5.80 -9.24 13.22
N LEU A 138 4.66 -9.20 12.55
CA LEU A 138 3.35 -9.00 13.18
C LEU A 138 2.99 -10.00 14.28
N PRO A 139 3.24 -11.32 14.12
CA PRO A 139 2.95 -12.30 15.16
C PRO A 139 3.77 -12.11 16.45
N GLN A 140 4.85 -11.33 16.40
CA GLN A 140 5.77 -11.15 17.51
C GLN A 140 5.32 -10.09 18.54
N GLY A 141 4.21 -9.41 18.26
CA GLY A 141 3.60 -8.45 19.19
C GLY A 141 4.14 -7.02 19.06
N LYS A 142 3.35 -6.08 19.56
CA LYS A 142 3.69 -4.65 19.55
C LYS A 142 4.70 -4.33 20.65
N ASN A 143 5.94 -4.03 20.27
CA ASN A 143 6.88 -3.30 21.11
C ASN A 143 7.27 -1.98 20.43
N VAL A 144 7.93 -1.07 21.17
CA VAL A 144 8.30 0.27 20.65
C VAL A 144 9.21 0.17 19.42
N LEU A 145 10.10 -0.80 19.40
CA LEU A 145 10.98 -1.03 18.25
C LEU A 145 10.20 -1.51 17.02
N ALA A 146 9.21 -2.39 17.23
CA ALA A 146 8.35 -2.85 16.15
C ALA A 146 7.52 -1.69 15.55
N SER A 147 7.01 -0.77 16.38
CA SER A 147 6.28 0.40 15.90
C SER A 147 7.12 1.28 14.97
N SER A 148 8.35 1.60 15.36
CA SER A 148 9.27 2.39 14.53
C SER A 148 9.64 1.70 13.21
N VAL A 149 9.78 0.38 13.23
CA VAL A 149 10.04 -0.41 12.02
C VAL A 149 8.82 -0.38 11.10
N TYR A 150 7.62 -0.50 11.63
CA TYR A 150 6.39 -0.42 10.85
C TYR A 150 6.20 0.96 10.20
N ASP A 151 6.48 2.04 10.93
CA ASP A 151 6.42 3.40 10.38
C ASP A 151 7.48 3.60 9.27
N ALA A 152 8.67 3.02 9.41
CA ALA A 152 9.69 3.04 8.35
C ALA A 152 9.24 2.26 7.10
N PHE A 153 8.57 1.13 7.28
CA PHE A 153 7.96 0.40 6.15
C PHE A 153 6.83 1.19 5.51
N ALA A 154 5.96 1.84 6.30
CA ALA A 154 4.91 2.71 5.82
C ALA A 154 5.48 3.84 4.96
N TYR A 155 6.52 4.51 5.43
CA TYR A 155 7.23 5.55 4.69
C TYR A 155 7.76 5.03 3.35
N THR A 156 8.47 3.91 3.38
CA THR A 156 9.08 3.33 2.18
C THR A 156 8.03 2.88 1.16
N LEU A 157 6.96 2.22 1.60
CA LEU A 157 5.86 1.79 0.72
C LEU A 157 5.18 2.99 0.06
N THR A 158 4.88 4.03 0.83
CA THR A 158 4.20 5.22 0.34
C THR A 158 5.09 5.98 -0.65
N ALA A 159 6.38 6.12 -0.37
CA ALA A 159 7.34 6.76 -1.26
C ALA A 159 7.50 5.99 -2.58
N LEU A 160 7.69 4.67 -2.52
CA LEU A 160 7.80 3.84 -3.71
C LEU A 160 6.51 3.82 -4.53
N TYR A 161 5.36 3.81 -3.87
CA TYR A 161 4.07 3.93 -4.55
C TYR A 161 3.96 5.27 -5.28
N TYR A 162 4.26 6.38 -4.61
CA TYR A 162 4.21 7.73 -5.18
C TYR A 162 5.10 7.86 -6.42
N GLU A 163 6.32 7.33 -6.37
CA GLU A 163 7.23 7.34 -7.53
C GLU A 163 6.71 6.51 -8.71
N ASN A 164 6.08 5.36 -8.45
CA ASN A 164 5.45 4.56 -9.49
C ASN A 164 4.24 5.28 -10.10
N PHE A 165 3.45 5.97 -9.28
CA PHE A 165 2.27 6.70 -9.71
C PHE A 165 2.65 7.94 -10.54
N LYS A 166 3.60 8.76 -10.07
CA LYS A 166 4.08 9.97 -10.75
C LYS A 166 4.56 9.69 -12.18
N LYS A 167 5.22 8.58 -12.40
CA LYS A 167 5.69 8.17 -13.74
C LYS A 167 4.56 7.84 -14.70
N ARG A 168 3.42 7.36 -14.23
CA ARG A 168 2.24 7.09 -15.07
C ARG A 168 1.58 8.37 -15.59
N LEU A 169 1.68 9.46 -14.84
CA LEU A 169 1.11 10.76 -15.23
C LEU A 169 1.99 11.52 -16.25
N SER A 170 3.21 11.05 -16.46
CA SER A 170 4.19 11.68 -17.37
C SER A 170 4.13 11.14 -18.81
N PHE A 171 3.19 10.26 -19.12
CA PHE A 171 2.88 9.71 -20.44
C PHE A 171 1.46 10.08 -20.85
#